data_f077f52af976a1253814c5fb19041b42
#
_entry.id   f077f52af976a1253814c5fb19041b42
#
_cell.length_a   1.000
_cell.length_b   1.000
_cell.length_c   1.000
_cell.angle_alpha   90.00
_cell.angle_beta   90.00
_cell.angle_gamma   90.00
#
_symmetry.space_group_name_H-M   'P 1'
#
loop_
_entity.id
_entity.type
_entity.pdbx_description
1 polymer ?
#
loop_
_entity_poly.entity_id
_entity_poly.type
_entity_poly.pdbx_seq_one_letter_code
_entity_poly.pdbx_strand_id
1 'polypeptide(L)'
;TKAFKAFGDSANYSLAPSGAFEAGSGGWSLSGASVVAGSESYKVHGAGDAKSLAVAATGTAVSPAVCVDVTRPTFRFFAKRTSGTWGNLAVKLRWKDSSGNTNETVVGTIETGTSWAASAPMSLSSVLPLWNVDQTASVQLVFDPENYGGSWAIDDVYVDPYGRG
;
A
#
# COMPACT_ATOMS: atom_id res chain seq x y z
N THR A 1 -1.55 9.15 -13.21
CA THR A 1 -2.27 8.20 -14.07
C THR A 1 -3.63 7.83 -13.49
N LYS A 2 -4.57 7.40 -14.34
CA LYS A 2 -5.90 6.91 -13.94
C LYS A 2 -5.87 5.40 -13.70
N ALA A 3 -4.98 4.97 -12.82
CA ALA A 3 -4.65 3.57 -12.56
C ALA A 3 -5.88 2.69 -12.25
N PHE A 4 -6.88 3.23 -11.57
CA PHE A 4 -8.06 2.47 -11.13
C PHE A 4 -9.34 2.79 -11.92
N LYS A 5 -9.21 3.38 -13.14
CA LYS A 5 -10.37 3.71 -13.97
C LYS A 5 -11.24 2.50 -14.28
N ALA A 6 -10.64 1.35 -14.54
CA ALA A 6 -11.37 0.11 -14.81
C ALA A 6 -12.18 -0.39 -13.59
N PHE A 7 -11.89 0.14 -12.41
CA PHE A 7 -12.56 -0.18 -11.15
C PHE A 7 -13.49 0.93 -10.68
N GLY A 8 -13.92 1.80 -11.61
CA GLY A 8 -14.86 2.88 -11.33
C GLY A 8 -14.23 4.12 -10.68
N ASP A 9 -12.92 4.17 -10.56
CA ASP A 9 -12.21 5.27 -9.93
C ASP A 9 -11.39 6.05 -10.96
N SER A 10 -11.87 7.23 -11.32
CA SER A 10 -11.25 8.09 -12.33
C SER A 10 -10.23 9.09 -11.76
N ALA A 11 -9.86 8.96 -10.48
CA ALA A 11 -8.83 9.77 -9.85
C ALA A 11 -7.47 9.59 -10.54
N ASN A 12 -6.64 10.61 -10.42
CA ASN A 12 -5.25 10.51 -10.83
C ASN A 12 -4.41 10.02 -9.65
N TYR A 13 -3.66 8.97 -9.90
CA TYR A 13 -2.75 8.38 -8.93
C TYR A 13 -1.30 8.51 -9.39
N SER A 14 -0.39 8.59 -8.43
CA SER A 14 1.05 8.47 -8.64
C SER A 14 1.54 7.18 -8.00
N LEU A 15 2.40 6.46 -8.70
CA LEU A 15 3.02 5.25 -8.16
C LEU A 15 3.85 5.63 -6.92
N ALA A 16 3.67 4.88 -5.84
CA ALA A 16 4.54 5.00 -4.68
C ALA A 16 5.99 4.61 -5.06
N PRO A 17 7.01 5.13 -4.37
CA PRO A 17 8.39 4.75 -4.69
C PRO A 17 8.56 3.23 -4.72
N SER A 18 9.03 2.70 -5.87
CA SER A 18 9.19 1.27 -6.15
C SER A 18 7.92 0.42 -5.93
N GLY A 19 6.74 1.02 -6.01
CA GLY A 19 5.46 0.38 -5.70
C GLY A 19 4.98 -0.66 -6.71
N ALA A 20 5.59 -0.75 -7.91
CA ALA A 20 5.35 -1.82 -8.88
C ALA A 20 6.37 -2.96 -8.80
N PHE A 21 7.39 -2.83 -7.95
CA PHE A 21 8.42 -3.85 -7.66
C PHE A 21 9.22 -4.36 -8.87
N GLU A 22 9.02 -3.83 -10.05
CA GLU A 22 9.68 -4.30 -11.27
C GLU A 22 11.20 -4.12 -11.25
N ALA A 23 11.68 -3.05 -10.66
CA ALA A 23 13.10 -2.77 -10.44
C ALA A 23 13.63 -3.33 -9.10
N GLY A 24 12.82 -4.08 -8.37
CA GLY A 24 13.14 -4.59 -7.03
C GLY A 24 12.42 -3.80 -5.93
N SER A 25 12.88 -4.00 -4.70
CA SER A 25 12.23 -3.44 -3.50
C SER A 25 12.72 -2.05 -3.11
N GLY A 26 13.44 -1.36 -3.93
CA GLY A 26 14.18 -0.10 -3.68
C GLY A 26 13.60 0.80 -2.59
N GLY A 27 14.28 0.88 -1.44
CA GLY A 27 13.86 1.70 -0.30
C GLY A 27 12.78 1.08 0.61
N TRP A 28 12.15 -0.04 0.23
CA TRP A 28 11.24 -0.77 1.11
C TRP A 28 12.02 -1.52 2.19
N SER A 29 11.51 -1.54 3.41
CA SER A 29 12.03 -2.35 4.50
C SER A 29 11.22 -3.65 4.59
N LEU A 30 11.87 -4.78 4.33
CA LEU A 30 11.24 -6.08 4.24
C LEU A 30 11.71 -7.00 5.36
N SER A 31 10.77 -7.63 6.05
CA SER A 31 11.01 -8.68 7.03
C SER A 31 10.06 -9.83 6.71
N GLY A 32 10.60 -11.01 6.38
CA GLY A 32 9.77 -12.11 5.89
C GLY A 32 8.97 -11.74 4.63
N ALA A 33 9.53 -10.89 3.79
CA ALA A 33 8.94 -10.42 2.56
C ALA A 33 10.02 -10.29 1.48
N SER A 34 9.64 -10.49 0.22
CA SER A 34 10.59 -10.40 -0.91
C SER A 34 9.85 -10.12 -2.21
N VAL A 35 10.57 -9.54 -3.16
CA VAL A 35 10.06 -9.38 -4.52
C VAL A 35 10.16 -10.72 -5.24
N VAL A 36 9.06 -11.13 -5.85
CA VAL A 36 8.93 -12.43 -6.53
C VAL A 36 8.41 -12.26 -7.96
N ALA A 37 8.54 -13.30 -8.76
CA ALA A 37 7.94 -13.38 -10.09
C ALA A 37 6.41 -13.43 -9.99
N GLY A 38 5.73 -12.83 -10.95
CA GLY A 38 4.28 -12.73 -11.03
C GLY A 38 3.79 -11.36 -10.58
N SER A 39 3.05 -10.67 -11.44
CA SER A 39 2.47 -9.36 -11.18
C SER A 39 0.95 -9.47 -11.12
N GLU A 40 0.30 -8.38 -10.71
CA GLU A 40 -1.15 -8.29 -10.77
C GLU A 40 -1.66 -8.51 -12.20
N SER A 41 -2.86 -9.08 -12.32
CA SER A 41 -3.37 -9.57 -13.61
C SER A 41 -3.89 -8.48 -14.56
N TYR A 42 -4.14 -7.29 -14.05
CA TYR A 42 -4.71 -6.18 -14.82
C TYR A 42 -3.65 -5.35 -15.55
N LYS A 43 -2.37 -5.51 -15.18
CA LYS A 43 -1.22 -4.82 -15.77
C LYS A 43 -1.38 -3.31 -15.77
N VAL A 44 -1.79 -2.76 -14.64
CA VAL A 44 -2.15 -1.34 -14.50
C VAL A 44 -0.95 -0.42 -14.66
N HIS A 45 0.19 -0.79 -14.08
CA HIS A 45 1.43 -0.03 -14.25
C HIS A 45 2.01 -0.21 -15.65
N GLY A 46 2.06 -1.44 -16.15
CA GLY A 46 2.61 -1.70 -17.48
C GLY A 46 2.39 -3.12 -17.97
N ALA A 47 2.18 -3.26 -19.28
CA ALA A 47 1.95 -4.57 -19.90
C ALA A 47 3.11 -5.55 -19.72
N GLY A 48 4.32 -5.05 -19.48
CA GLY A 48 5.52 -5.84 -19.24
C GLY A 48 5.77 -6.22 -17.78
N ASP A 49 4.88 -5.85 -16.87
CA ASP A 49 5.06 -6.13 -15.44
C ASP A 49 5.07 -7.63 -15.19
N ALA A 50 6.03 -8.05 -14.38
CA ALA A 50 6.31 -9.45 -14.14
C ALA A 50 6.63 -9.79 -12.68
N LYS A 51 6.58 -8.81 -11.79
CA LYS A 51 6.96 -8.97 -10.39
C LYS A 51 5.91 -8.42 -9.43
N SER A 52 5.98 -8.86 -8.20
CA SER A 52 5.17 -8.36 -7.09
C SER A 52 5.90 -8.59 -5.77
N LEU A 53 5.37 -8.05 -4.69
CA LEU A 53 5.89 -8.22 -3.34
C LEU A 53 5.16 -9.37 -2.64
N ALA A 54 5.88 -10.40 -2.23
CA ALA A 54 5.36 -11.48 -1.39
C ALA A 54 5.65 -11.17 0.08
N VAL A 55 4.62 -11.27 0.92
CA VAL A 55 4.73 -11.08 2.38
C VAL A 55 4.25 -12.35 3.07
N ALA A 56 5.14 -13.03 3.79
CA ALA A 56 4.80 -14.21 4.57
C ALA A 56 3.83 -13.86 5.71
N ALA A 57 3.10 -14.85 6.21
CA ALA A 57 2.14 -14.65 7.31
C ALA A 57 2.75 -13.96 8.54
N THR A 58 4.02 -14.24 8.84
CA THR A 58 4.80 -13.63 9.94
C THR A 58 5.65 -12.44 9.49
N GLY A 59 5.55 -12.06 8.22
CA GLY A 59 6.35 -10.98 7.63
C GLY A 59 5.71 -9.62 7.76
N THR A 60 6.46 -8.61 7.35
CA THR A 60 6.01 -7.21 7.28
C THR A 60 6.75 -6.50 6.16
N ALA A 61 6.05 -5.65 5.44
CA ALA A 61 6.66 -4.78 4.44
C ALA A 61 6.32 -3.32 4.75
N VAL A 62 7.35 -2.47 4.77
CA VAL A 62 7.21 -1.04 5.07
C VAL A 62 7.73 -0.25 3.87
N SER A 63 6.89 0.62 3.33
CA SER A 63 7.25 1.43 2.17
C SER A 63 8.32 2.47 2.51
N PRO A 64 9.03 3.01 1.50
CA PRO A 64 9.69 4.29 1.65
C PRO A 64 8.72 5.36 2.11
N ALA A 65 9.24 6.45 2.67
CA ALA A 65 8.43 7.57 3.10
C ALA A 65 7.69 8.21 1.90
N VAL A 66 6.40 8.46 2.08
CA VAL A 66 5.54 9.17 1.14
C VAL A 66 5.13 10.48 1.79
N CYS A 67 5.32 11.59 1.07
CA CYS A 67 4.83 12.87 1.53
C CYS A 67 3.33 12.95 1.31
N VAL A 68 2.59 13.23 2.36
CA VAL A 68 1.15 13.46 2.34
C VAL A 68 0.83 14.86 2.82
N ASP A 69 -0.17 15.44 2.22
CA ASP A 69 -0.75 16.71 2.61
C ASP A 69 -2.28 16.61 2.47
N VAL A 70 -2.98 17.71 2.65
CA VAL A 70 -4.44 17.75 2.51
C VAL A 70 -4.92 17.42 1.10
N THR A 71 -4.02 17.36 0.12
CA THR A 71 -4.34 17.04 -1.28
C THR A 71 -4.07 15.58 -1.65
N ARG A 72 -3.58 14.75 -0.73
CA ARG A 72 -3.23 13.34 -0.96
C ARG A 72 -3.87 12.41 0.08
N PRO A 73 -5.21 12.36 0.13
CA PRO A 73 -5.88 11.69 1.23
C PRO A 73 -6.00 10.18 1.07
N THR A 74 -5.69 9.58 -0.08
CA THR A 74 -5.95 8.16 -0.34
C THR A 74 -4.80 7.44 -1.02
N PHE A 75 -4.75 6.13 -0.82
CA PHE A 75 -3.91 5.22 -1.59
C PHE A 75 -4.68 3.95 -1.91
N ARG A 76 -4.24 3.25 -2.95
CA ARG A 76 -4.77 1.96 -3.40
C ARG A 76 -3.64 1.06 -3.87
N PHE A 77 -3.90 -0.23 -3.88
CA PHE A 77 -2.96 -1.24 -4.34
C PHE A 77 -3.72 -2.48 -4.81
N PHE A 78 -3.00 -3.43 -5.40
CA PHE A 78 -3.52 -4.75 -5.70
C PHE A 78 -3.00 -5.75 -4.67
N ALA A 79 -3.84 -6.70 -4.31
CA ALA A 79 -3.47 -7.75 -3.36
C ALA A 79 -4.16 -9.06 -3.69
N LYS A 80 -3.52 -10.17 -3.31
CA LYS A 80 -4.13 -11.48 -3.23
C LYS A 80 -3.54 -12.28 -2.07
N ARG A 81 -4.34 -13.16 -1.49
CA ARG A 81 -3.83 -14.16 -0.55
C ARG A 81 -3.17 -15.29 -1.34
N THR A 82 -1.95 -15.63 -1.00
CA THR A 82 -1.16 -16.64 -1.71
C THR A 82 -1.12 -17.99 -0.99
N SER A 83 -1.38 -18.00 0.30
CA SER A 83 -1.48 -19.22 1.10
C SER A 83 -2.43 -19.04 2.27
N GLY A 84 -2.86 -20.17 2.87
CA GLY A 84 -3.83 -20.17 3.94
C GLY A 84 -5.26 -20.12 3.41
N THR A 85 -6.21 -20.58 4.22
CA THR A 85 -7.63 -20.59 3.91
C THR A 85 -8.38 -19.40 4.51
N TRP A 86 -7.75 -18.69 5.42
CA TRP A 86 -8.24 -17.50 6.08
C TRP A 86 -7.05 -16.61 6.44
N GLY A 87 -7.33 -15.44 6.93
CA GLY A 87 -6.31 -14.48 7.33
C GLY A 87 -6.53 -13.14 6.66
N ASN A 88 -6.16 -12.10 7.37
CA ASN A 88 -6.33 -10.72 6.95
C ASN A 88 -4.96 -10.09 6.68
N LEU A 89 -4.94 -9.17 5.73
CA LEU A 89 -3.82 -8.26 5.55
C LEU A 89 -4.19 -6.94 6.21
N ALA A 90 -3.55 -6.59 7.30
CA ALA A 90 -3.68 -5.28 7.89
C ALA A 90 -2.83 -4.27 7.12
N VAL A 91 -3.40 -3.14 6.80
CA VAL A 91 -2.73 -2.02 6.16
C VAL A 91 -2.68 -0.87 7.14
N LYS A 92 -1.47 -0.40 7.44
CA LYS A 92 -1.22 0.58 8.49
C LYS A 92 -0.47 1.78 7.93
N LEU A 93 -0.62 2.92 8.60
CA LEU A 93 0.24 4.09 8.43
C LEU A 93 1.19 4.20 9.61
N ARG A 94 2.45 4.47 9.31
CA ARG A 94 3.49 4.76 10.30
C ARG A 94 4.03 6.15 10.08
N TRP A 95 4.07 6.95 11.14
CA TRP A 95 4.60 8.32 11.08
C TRP A 95 5.27 8.71 12.39
N LYS A 96 6.05 9.77 12.34
CA LYS A 96 6.60 10.39 13.55
C LYS A 96 5.78 11.62 13.92
N ASP A 97 5.46 11.75 15.21
CA ASP A 97 4.83 12.95 15.74
C ASP A 97 5.84 14.08 15.99
N SER A 98 5.35 15.23 16.45
CA SER A 98 6.18 16.39 16.74
C SER A 98 7.23 16.17 17.85
N SER A 99 7.01 15.16 18.70
CA SER A 99 7.94 14.74 19.75
C SER A 99 8.98 13.72 19.26
N GLY A 100 8.90 13.30 17.98
CA GLY A 100 9.78 12.31 17.40
C GLY A 100 9.39 10.86 17.69
N ASN A 101 8.24 10.63 18.33
CA ASN A 101 7.72 9.30 18.58
C ASN A 101 7.14 8.67 17.31
N THR A 102 7.40 7.39 17.10
CA THR A 102 6.81 6.63 16.01
C THR A 102 5.41 6.18 16.40
N ASN A 103 4.44 6.50 15.55
CA ASN A 103 3.05 6.12 15.70
C ASN A 103 2.64 5.21 14.54
N GLU A 104 1.67 4.34 14.78
CA GLU A 104 1.13 3.43 13.78
C GLU A 104 -0.38 3.28 13.97
N THR A 105 -1.13 3.30 12.87
CA THR A 105 -2.58 3.11 12.90
C THR A 105 -3.03 2.25 11.74
N VAL A 106 -3.99 1.37 11.97
CA VAL A 106 -4.64 0.58 10.92
C VAL A 106 -5.59 1.50 10.14
N VAL A 107 -5.44 1.52 8.82
CA VAL A 107 -6.30 2.32 7.92
C VAL A 107 -7.19 1.46 7.05
N GLY A 108 -6.94 0.16 7.00
CA GLY A 108 -7.76 -0.78 6.26
C GLY A 108 -7.32 -2.22 6.50
N THR A 109 -8.18 -3.14 6.07
CA THR A 109 -7.93 -4.58 6.17
C THR A 109 -8.42 -5.23 4.89
N ILE A 110 -7.61 -6.13 4.31
CA ILE A 110 -7.99 -6.97 3.20
C ILE A 110 -8.30 -8.35 3.76
N GLU A 111 -9.53 -8.79 3.61
CA GLU A 111 -10.03 -10.03 4.25
C GLU A 111 -10.17 -11.19 3.29
N THR A 112 -10.26 -10.92 2.01
CA THR A 112 -10.59 -11.94 1.01
C THR A 112 -9.72 -11.83 -0.23
N GLY A 113 -9.65 -12.94 -0.97
CA GLY A 113 -9.16 -12.94 -2.33
C GLY A 113 -7.91 -13.77 -2.52
N THR A 114 -8.10 -14.93 -3.12
CA THR A 114 -7.02 -15.76 -3.67
C THR A 114 -6.70 -15.37 -5.13
N SER A 115 -7.44 -14.41 -5.67
CA SER A 115 -7.19 -13.78 -6.97
C SER A 115 -6.79 -12.32 -6.77
N TRP A 116 -6.02 -11.79 -7.70
CA TRP A 116 -5.66 -10.38 -7.69
C TRP A 116 -6.90 -9.49 -7.72
N ALA A 117 -6.96 -8.54 -6.83
CA ALA A 117 -8.03 -7.55 -6.75
C ALA A 117 -7.48 -6.19 -6.31
N ALA A 118 -8.07 -5.13 -6.84
CA ALA A 118 -7.79 -3.77 -6.38
C ALA A 118 -8.37 -3.57 -4.97
N SER A 119 -7.60 -2.96 -4.09
CA SER A 119 -8.12 -2.53 -2.79
C SER A 119 -9.18 -1.44 -2.95
N ALA A 120 -10.03 -1.25 -1.97
CA ALA A 120 -10.76 0.00 -1.82
C ALA A 120 -9.79 1.16 -1.59
N PRO A 121 -10.19 2.42 -1.89
CA PRO A 121 -9.41 3.57 -1.47
C PRO A 121 -9.23 3.58 0.05
N MET A 122 -7.99 3.72 0.52
CA MET A 122 -7.66 3.80 1.94
C MET A 122 -7.21 5.21 2.29
N SER A 123 -7.74 5.75 3.37
CA SER A 123 -7.54 7.14 3.74
C SER A 123 -6.20 7.36 4.45
N LEU A 124 -5.48 8.37 4.02
CA LEU A 124 -4.31 8.93 4.72
C LEU A 124 -4.70 10.03 5.71
N SER A 125 -5.99 10.39 5.76
CA SER A 125 -6.49 11.52 6.56
C SER A 125 -6.42 11.28 8.07
N SER A 126 -6.27 10.04 8.52
CA SER A 126 -6.14 9.72 9.95
C SER A 126 -4.91 10.36 10.61
N VAL A 127 -3.90 10.73 9.83
CA VAL A 127 -2.71 11.45 10.30
C VAL A 127 -2.83 12.97 10.14
N LEU A 128 -3.79 13.45 9.36
CA LEU A 128 -3.95 14.88 9.04
C LEU A 128 -4.54 15.72 10.19
N PRO A 129 -5.46 15.21 11.06
CA PRO A 129 -6.04 16.01 12.14
C PRO A 129 -5.02 16.49 13.18
N LEU A 130 -3.86 15.89 13.24
CA LEU A 130 -2.76 16.28 14.13
C LEU A 130 -1.88 17.40 13.56
N TRP A 131 -2.26 17.93 12.39
CA TRP A 131 -1.44 18.84 11.59
C TRP A 131 -2.19 20.10 11.24
N ASN A 132 -1.47 21.22 11.20
CA ASN A 132 -1.98 22.43 10.59
C ASN A 132 -2.14 22.21 9.09
N VAL A 133 -3.20 22.78 8.51
CA VAL A 133 -3.59 22.62 7.10
C VAL A 133 -2.50 22.92 6.06
N ASP A 134 -1.42 23.57 6.44
CA ASP A 134 -0.30 23.93 5.57
C ASP A 134 0.91 23.01 5.72
N GLN A 135 0.81 21.90 6.47
CA GLN A 135 1.94 21.01 6.71
C GLN A 135 1.84 19.71 5.92
N THR A 136 2.96 19.32 5.32
CA THR A 136 3.15 18.00 4.75
C THR A 136 3.67 17.05 5.82
N ALA A 137 3.16 15.83 5.84
CA ALA A 137 3.66 14.74 6.67
C ALA A 137 4.39 13.72 5.83
N SER A 138 5.43 13.13 6.41
CA SER A 138 6.10 11.97 5.86
C SER A 138 5.54 10.73 6.54
N VAL A 139 4.91 9.85 5.76
CA VAL A 139 4.30 8.61 6.26
C VAL A 139 4.84 7.41 5.50
N GLN A 140 4.83 6.25 6.15
CA GLN A 140 5.15 4.98 5.53
C GLN A 140 3.90 4.11 5.53
N LEU A 141 3.69 3.36 4.44
CA LEU A 141 2.65 2.34 4.35
C LEU A 141 3.22 1.04 4.90
N VAL A 142 2.45 0.36 5.75
CA VAL A 142 2.84 -0.91 6.34
C VAL A 142 1.84 -1.98 5.94
N PHE A 143 2.33 -3.07 5.36
CA PHE A 143 1.54 -4.25 5.01
C PHE A 143 1.91 -5.38 5.96
N ASP A 144 0.95 -5.81 6.76
CA ASP A 144 1.16 -6.74 7.87
C ASP A 144 0.06 -7.81 7.92
N PRO A 145 0.37 -9.07 7.57
CA PRO A 145 -0.57 -10.18 7.73
C PRO A 145 -0.90 -10.52 9.19
N GLU A 146 -0.21 -9.94 10.16
CA GLU A 146 -0.42 -10.09 11.60
C GLU A 146 -0.40 -11.55 12.09
N ASN A 147 0.28 -12.42 11.37
CA ASN A 147 0.38 -13.86 11.71
C ASN A 147 -0.98 -14.58 11.83
N TYR A 148 -1.97 -14.16 11.03
CA TYR A 148 -3.30 -14.78 11.01
C TYR A 148 -3.42 -15.96 10.03
N GLY A 149 -2.32 -16.60 9.66
CA GLY A 149 -2.30 -17.83 8.89
C GLY A 149 -2.29 -17.68 7.36
N GLY A 150 -2.34 -16.47 6.84
CA GLY A 150 -2.30 -16.19 5.40
C GLY A 150 -1.06 -15.43 4.97
N SER A 151 -0.46 -15.84 3.85
CA SER A 151 0.54 -15.06 3.14
C SER A 151 -0.12 -14.24 2.04
N TRP A 152 0.47 -13.11 1.67
CA TRP A 152 -0.09 -12.18 0.71
C TRP A 152 0.91 -11.80 -0.37
N ALA A 153 0.39 -11.45 -1.54
CA ALA A 153 1.13 -10.75 -2.58
C ALA A 153 0.51 -9.36 -2.76
N ILE A 154 1.35 -8.38 -2.97
CA ILE A 154 0.98 -6.97 -3.11
C ILE A 154 1.67 -6.42 -4.34
N ASP A 155 0.97 -5.59 -5.09
CA ASP A 155 1.50 -5.00 -6.31
C ASP A 155 0.87 -3.63 -6.57
N ASP A 156 1.54 -2.85 -7.39
CA ASP A 156 1.03 -1.58 -7.92
C ASP A 156 0.46 -0.66 -6.84
N VAL A 157 1.31 -0.27 -5.89
CA VAL A 157 0.94 0.64 -4.80
C VAL A 157 0.93 2.08 -5.31
N TYR A 158 -0.24 2.70 -5.31
CA TYR A 158 -0.47 4.06 -5.81
C TYR A 158 -1.02 4.97 -4.72
N VAL A 159 -0.60 6.24 -4.78
CA VAL A 159 -1.09 7.31 -3.92
C VAL A 159 -1.83 8.35 -4.78
N ASP A 160 -2.99 8.80 -4.33
CA ASP A 160 -3.70 9.91 -4.97
C ASP A 160 -2.95 11.22 -4.67
N PRO A 161 -2.37 11.89 -5.69
CA PRO A 161 -1.59 13.11 -5.47
C PRO A 161 -2.45 14.36 -5.23
N TYR A 162 -3.74 14.30 -5.51
CA TYR A 162 -4.59 15.50 -5.57
C TYR A 162 -5.80 15.43 -4.65
N GLY A 163 -5.86 14.68 -3.67
CA GLY A 163 -6.99 14.60 -2.78
C GLY A 163 -8.32 15.09 -3.32
N ARG A 164 -9.38 14.43 -3.00
CA ARG A 164 -10.71 14.88 -3.36
C ARG A 164 -11.40 15.41 -2.13
N GLY A 165 -11.77 16.69 -2.22
CA GLY A 165 -12.79 17.18 -1.32
C GLY A 165 -14.15 16.55 -1.66
#